data_f0279fbf595d1736aacbcb0aea48d6c5
#
_entry.id   f0279fbf595d1736aacbcb0aea48d6c5
#
_cell.length_a   1.000
_cell.length_b   1.000
_cell.length_c   1.000
_cell.angle_alpha   90.00
_cell.angle_beta   90.00
_cell.angle_gamma   90.00
#
_symmetry.space_group_name_H-M   'P 1'
#
loop_
_entity.id
_entity.type
_entity.pdbx_description
1 polymer ?
#
loop_
_entity_poly.entity_id
_entity_poly.type
_entity_poly.pdbx_seq_one_letter_code
_entity_poly.pdbx_strand_id
1 'polypeptide(L)'
;MVMEGAGKFPEDEARGVYRAIHERRDVRSGFLPEPLGDEVLGRLLEAAHHAPSVGLMQPWRFILIRSLEIRQSVHDIFLRSNEAALATYKGEQIGRAHV
;
A
#
# COMPACT_ATOMS: atom_id res chain seq x y z
N MET A 1 -7.83 21.21 13.58
CA MET A 1 -8.46 21.21 14.92
C MET A 1 -7.53 20.50 15.90
N VAL A 2 -7.29 21.12 17.03
CA VAL A 2 -6.46 20.51 18.07
C VAL A 2 -7.39 19.93 19.14
N MET A 3 -7.19 18.65 19.45
CA MET A 3 -7.96 17.96 20.48
C MET A 3 -7.18 17.98 21.78
N GLU A 4 -7.80 18.47 22.82
CA GLU A 4 -7.19 18.46 24.14
C GLU A 4 -7.05 17.04 24.63
N GLY A 5 -5.89 16.69 25.19
CA GLY A 5 -5.60 15.33 25.64
C GLY A 5 -5.14 14.37 24.55
N ALA A 6 -5.23 14.76 23.28
CA ALA A 6 -4.63 13.97 22.21
C ALA A 6 -3.10 14.01 22.38
N GLY A 7 -2.45 12.89 22.19
CA GLY A 7 -1.00 12.79 22.34
C GLY A 7 -0.28 13.77 21.44
N LYS A 8 0.56 14.58 22.02
CA LYS A 8 1.46 15.41 21.26
C LYS A 8 2.72 14.59 20.97
N PHE A 9 3.12 14.58 19.73
CA PHE A 9 4.38 13.95 19.39
C PHE A 9 5.54 14.82 19.85
N PRO A 10 6.60 14.24 20.39
CA PRO A 10 7.86 14.96 20.54
C PRO A 10 8.28 15.57 19.21
N GLU A 11 9.02 16.67 19.27
CA GLU A 11 9.35 17.42 18.05
C GLU A 11 10.10 16.59 17.01
N ASP A 12 10.99 15.72 17.45
CA ASP A 12 11.74 14.86 16.55
C ASP A 12 10.84 13.83 15.85
N GLU A 13 9.85 13.29 16.56
CA GLU A 13 8.88 12.36 15.96
C GLU A 13 7.96 13.08 14.98
N ALA A 14 7.50 14.27 15.34
CA ALA A 14 6.68 15.09 14.45
C ALA A 14 7.42 15.43 13.15
N ARG A 15 8.72 15.75 13.25
CA ARG A 15 9.55 16.00 12.07
C ARG A 15 9.64 14.78 11.17
N GLY A 16 9.72 13.59 11.76
CA GLY A 16 9.74 12.34 11.00
C GLY A 16 8.46 12.16 10.18
N VAL A 17 7.32 12.45 10.77
CA VAL A 17 6.03 12.38 10.06
C VAL A 17 5.98 13.37 8.90
N TYR A 18 6.36 14.62 9.12
CA TYR A 18 6.39 15.61 8.05
C TYR A 18 7.39 15.25 6.96
N ARG A 19 8.54 14.73 7.35
CA ARG A 19 9.53 14.26 6.40
C ARG A 19 8.97 13.17 5.50
N ALA A 20 8.26 12.20 6.07
CA ALA A 20 7.63 11.14 5.29
C ALA A 20 6.60 11.71 4.30
N ILE A 21 5.81 12.69 4.73
CA ILE A 21 4.82 13.33 3.86
C ILE A 21 5.49 14.03 2.69
N HIS A 22 6.58 14.75 2.95
CA HIS A 22 7.25 15.56 1.92
C HIS A 22 8.14 14.75 1.00
N GLU A 23 8.76 13.69 1.49
CA GLU A 23 9.76 12.94 0.74
C GLU A 23 9.23 11.65 0.10
N ARG A 24 8.00 11.25 0.42
CA ARG A 24 7.43 10.04 -0.16
C ARG A 24 7.35 10.13 -1.68
N ARG A 25 7.49 9.00 -2.34
CA ARG A 25 7.34 8.87 -3.78
C ARG A 25 6.58 7.59 -4.10
N ASP A 26 5.93 7.57 -5.24
CA ASP A 26 5.38 6.34 -5.79
C ASP A 26 6.51 5.53 -6.38
N VAL A 27 6.80 4.39 -5.75
CA VAL A 27 7.85 3.49 -6.21
C VAL A 27 7.19 2.36 -6.99
N ARG A 28 7.55 2.22 -8.26
CA ARG A 28 6.94 1.23 -9.16
C ARG A 28 7.93 0.20 -9.68
N SER A 29 9.21 0.41 -9.45
CA SER A 29 10.27 -0.47 -9.93
C SER A 29 11.49 -0.34 -9.05
N GLY A 30 12.48 -1.18 -9.30
CA GLY A 30 13.73 -1.14 -8.55
C GLY A 30 13.65 -1.82 -7.19
N PHE A 31 12.65 -2.68 -7.01
CA PHE A 31 12.53 -3.44 -5.76
C PHE A 31 13.64 -4.47 -5.64
N LEU A 32 14.15 -4.61 -4.43
CA LEU A 32 15.18 -5.60 -4.13
C LEU A 32 14.55 -7.00 -4.04
N PRO A 33 15.29 -8.04 -4.45
CA PRO A 33 14.78 -9.41 -4.41
C PRO A 33 14.80 -10.04 -3.02
N GLU A 34 15.37 -9.35 -2.03
CA GLU A 34 15.53 -9.89 -0.69
C GLU A 34 14.17 -10.06 -0.01
N PRO A 35 13.94 -11.20 0.64
CA PRO A 35 12.68 -11.40 1.36
C PRO A 35 12.60 -10.51 2.60
N LEU A 36 11.39 -10.12 2.95
CA LEU A 36 11.15 -9.40 4.19
C LEU A 36 11.22 -10.35 5.38
N GLY A 37 11.91 -9.94 6.43
CA GLY A 37 11.94 -10.69 7.68
C GLY A 37 10.59 -10.62 8.38
N ASP A 38 10.34 -11.62 9.25
CA ASP A 38 9.06 -11.73 9.95
C ASP A 38 8.78 -10.53 10.86
N GLU A 39 9.81 -9.95 11.47
CA GLU A 39 9.65 -8.78 12.32
C GLU A 39 9.16 -7.56 11.52
N VAL A 40 9.78 -7.30 10.38
CA VAL A 40 9.39 -6.18 9.51
C VAL A 40 7.98 -6.41 8.99
N LEU A 41 7.69 -7.61 8.56
CA LEU A 41 6.36 -7.96 8.06
C LEU A 41 5.28 -7.77 9.13
N GLY A 42 5.57 -8.19 10.36
CA GLY A 42 4.67 -7.99 11.49
C GLY A 42 4.36 -6.52 11.74
N ARG A 43 5.37 -5.66 11.67
CA ARG A 43 5.18 -4.21 11.84
C ARG A 43 4.36 -3.61 10.71
N LEU A 44 4.55 -4.07 9.48
CA LEU A 44 3.77 -3.60 8.34
C LEU A 44 2.30 -3.98 8.48
N LEU A 45 2.03 -5.21 8.87
CA LEU A 45 0.65 -5.68 9.07
C LEU A 45 -0.02 -4.95 10.22
N GLU A 46 0.69 -4.71 11.30
CA GLU A 46 0.17 -3.94 12.42
C GLU A 46 -0.18 -2.52 12.01
N ALA A 47 0.72 -1.86 11.27
CA ALA A 47 0.46 -0.52 10.77
C ALA A 47 -0.76 -0.48 9.86
N ALA A 48 -0.90 -1.44 8.97
CA ALA A 48 -2.05 -1.55 8.09
C ALA A 48 -3.35 -1.77 8.85
N HIS A 49 -3.30 -2.54 9.94
CA HIS A 49 -4.46 -2.83 10.78
C HIS A 49 -4.98 -1.60 11.53
N HIS A 50 -4.15 -0.59 11.69
CA HIS A 50 -4.53 0.67 12.34
C HIS A 50 -5.18 1.68 11.40
N ALA A 51 -5.45 1.30 10.15
CA ALA A 51 -6.20 2.14 9.24
C ALA A 51 -7.63 2.40 9.78
N PRO A 52 -8.19 3.58 9.55
CA PRO A 52 -9.54 3.86 10.01
C PRO A 52 -10.58 3.00 9.30
N SER A 53 -11.64 2.67 10.02
CA SER A 53 -12.76 1.92 9.46
C SER A 53 -14.06 2.39 10.10
N VAL A 54 -15.17 2.17 9.40
CA VAL A 54 -16.49 2.56 9.89
C VAL A 54 -16.82 1.77 11.14
N GLY A 55 -17.10 2.47 12.24
CA GLY A 55 -17.46 1.86 13.51
C GLY A 55 -16.39 0.94 14.10
N LEU A 56 -15.13 1.13 13.71
CA LEU A 56 -14.02 0.28 14.12
C LEU A 56 -14.25 -1.20 13.79
N MET A 57 -14.99 -1.47 12.72
CA MET A 57 -15.28 -2.84 12.30
C MET A 57 -14.06 -3.61 11.81
N GLN A 58 -13.09 -2.89 11.28
CA GLN A 58 -11.85 -3.47 10.73
C GLN A 58 -12.15 -4.66 9.82
N PRO A 59 -12.93 -4.46 8.73
CA PRO A 59 -13.49 -5.57 7.95
C PRO A 59 -12.52 -6.22 6.97
N TRP A 60 -11.24 -5.98 7.13
CA TRP A 60 -10.22 -6.51 6.24
C TRP A 60 -9.59 -7.77 6.78
N ARG A 61 -9.01 -8.53 5.86
CA ARG A 61 -8.16 -9.67 6.14
C ARG A 61 -6.90 -9.53 5.32
N PHE A 62 -5.81 -10.02 5.86
CA PHE A 62 -4.53 -9.98 5.14
C PHE A 62 -4.19 -11.40 4.68
N ILE A 63 -3.91 -11.53 3.40
CA ILE A 63 -3.47 -12.78 2.82
C ILE A 63 -2.03 -12.60 2.38
N LEU A 64 -1.12 -13.33 3.00
CA LEU A 64 0.29 -13.26 2.69
C LEU A 64 0.65 -14.33 1.67
N ILE A 65 1.11 -13.91 0.51
CA ILE A 65 1.48 -14.82 -0.57
C ILE A 65 3.00 -14.83 -0.69
N ARG A 66 3.62 -15.93 -0.28
CA ARG A 66 5.08 -16.10 -0.34
C ARG A 66 5.53 -17.04 -1.45
N SER A 67 4.66 -17.95 -1.88
CA SER A 67 4.98 -18.89 -2.94
C SER A 67 5.21 -18.14 -4.26
N LEU A 68 6.34 -18.37 -4.88
CA LEU A 68 6.65 -17.79 -6.18
C LEU A 68 5.62 -18.23 -7.23
N GLU A 69 5.21 -19.49 -7.18
CA GLU A 69 4.24 -20.05 -8.11
C GLU A 69 2.88 -19.35 -7.99
N ILE A 70 2.39 -19.15 -6.76
CA ILE A 70 1.13 -18.46 -6.53
C ILE A 70 1.25 -17.00 -6.93
N ARG A 71 2.36 -16.35 -6.60
CA ARG A 71 2.60 -14.96 -6.99
C ARG A 71 2.59 -14.81 -8.51
N GLN A 72 3.18 -15.75 -9.22
CA GLN A 72 3.17 -15.74 -10.68
C GLN A 72 1.76 -15.89 -11.22
N SER A 73 0.96 -16.78 -10.64
CA SER A 73 -0.44 -16.96 -11.03
C SER A 73 -1.27 -15.70 -10.83
N VAL A 74 -1.09 -15.00 -9.72
CA VAL A 74 -1.76 -13.73 -9.45
C VAL A 74 -1.36 -12.69 -10.49
N HIS A 75 -0.07 -12.62 -10.81
CA HIS A 75 0.43 -11.69 -11.82
C HIS A 75 -0.18 -11.97 -13.20
N ASP A 76 -0.28 -13.24 -13.58
CA ASP A 76 -0.87 -13.64 -14.85
C ASP A 76 -2.35 -13.25 -14.94
N ILE A 77 -3.09 -13.42 -13.85
CA ILE A 77 -4.48 -12.99 -13.77
C ILE A 77 -4.57 -11.47 -13.93
N PHE A 78 -3.69 -10.74 -13.25
CA PHE A 78 -3.65 -9.28 -13.37
C PHE A 78 -3.39 -8.85 -14.82
N LEU A 79 -2.43 -9.46 -15.50
CA LEU A 79 -2.11 -9.11 -16.87
C LEU A 79 -3.30 -9.33 -17.81
N ARG A 80 -3.98 -10.47 -17.67
CA ARG A 80 -5.16 -10.76 -18.48
C ARG A 80 -6.30 -9.78 -18.23
N SER A 81 -6.57 -9.48 -16.97
CA SER A 81 -7.60 -8.52 -16.58
C SER A 81 -7.28 -7.12 -17.07
N ASN A 82 -6.01 -6.72 -16.99
CA ASN A 82 -5.55 -5.44 -17.45
C ASN A 82 -5.68 -5.28 -18.96
N GLU A 83 -5.34 -6.31 -19.73
CA GLU A 83 -5.53 -6.32 -21.17
C GLU A 83 -7.01 -6.19 -21.55
N ALA A 84 -7.88 -6.94 -20.86
CA ALA A 84 -9.31 -6.86 -21.10
C ALA A 84 -9.86 -5.46 -20.79
N ALA A 85 -9.41 -4.85 -19.70
CA ALA A 85 -9.81 -3.50 -19.34
C ALA A 85 -9.31 -2.47 -20.35
N LEU A 86 -8.05 -2.56 -20.77
CA LEU A 86 -7.48 -1.65 -21.76
C LEU A 86 -8.17 -1.77 -23.11
N ALA A 87 -8.63 -2.95 -23.49
CA ALA A 87 -9.36 -3.16 -24.74
C ALA A 87 -10.71 -2.44 -24.73
N THR A 88 -11.31 -2.21 -23.57
CA THR A 88 -12.57 -1.48 -23.45
C THR A 88 -12.41 0.03 -23.40
N TYR A 89 -11.22 0.51 -23.04
CA TYR A 89 -10.91 1.94 -23.06
C TYR A 89 -10.40 2.32 -24.44
N LYS A 90 -10.88 3.43 -24.95
CA LYS A 90 -10.45 3.91 -26.26
C LYS A 90 -9.80 5.27 -26.11
N GLY A 91 -8.57 5.34 -26.63
CA GLY A 91 -7.88 6.61 -26.80
C GLY A 91 -7.63 7.36 -25.50
N GLU A 92 -8.29 8.45 -25.34
CA GLU A 92 -8.05 9.43 -24.28
C GLU A 92 -8.22 8.93 -22.86
N GLN A 93 -8.97 7.86 -22.66
CA GLN A 93 -9.19 7.34 -21.32
C GLN A 93 -8.01 6.52 -20.80
N ILE A 94 -7.22 5.98 -21.71
CA ILE A 94 -6.04 5.20 -21.33
C ILE A 94 -5.03 6.09 -20.59
N GLY A 95 -4.84 7.31 -21.02
CA GLY A 95 -3.93 8.25 -20.39
C GLY A 95 -4.31 8.57 -18.93
N ARG A 96 -5.59 8.59 -18.62
CA ARG A 96 -6.08 8.85 -17.26
C ARG A 96 -5.85 7.68 -16.31
N ALA A 97 -5.79 6.49 -16.83
CA ALA A 97 -5.55 5.28 -16.04
C ALA A 97 -4.10 5.15 -15.57
N HIS A 98 -3.21 5.96 -16.08
CA HIS A 98 -1.79 5.90 -15.79
C HIS A 98 -1.31 6.99 -14.84
N VAL A 99 -2.19 7.55 -14.11
CA VAL A 99 -1.83 8.58 -13.13
C VAL A 99 -1.07 7.98 -11.95
#